data_d113a4f2ebd79bdbd04f291cd5d63cec
#
_entry.id   d113a4f2ebd79bdbd04f291cd5d63cec
#
_cell.length_a   1.000
_cell.length_b   1.000
_cell.length_c   1.000
_cell.angle_alpha   90.00
_cell.angle_beta   90.00
_cell.angle_gamma   90.00
#
_symmetry.space_group_name_H-M   'P 1'
#
loop_
_entity.id
_entity.type
_entity.pdbx_description
1 polymer ?
#
loop_
_entity_poly.entity_id
_entity_poly.type
_entity_poly.pdbx_seq_one_letter_code
_entity_poly.pdbx_strand_id
1 'polypeptide(L)' 'MSKQDVIQVQGEVIENLPNATFRVKLENGHVVLGHISGKMRMHYIRILPGDKVTVELTPYDLSRARIVFRAK' A
#
# COMPACT_ATOMS: atom_id res chain seq x y z
N MET A 1 19.37 17.09 -1.56
CA MET A 1 18.81 16.55 -1.21
C MET A 1 18.42 15.51 -1.45
N SER A 2 18.34 14.82 -0.95
CA SER A 2 18.03 13.78 -1.41
C SER A 2 16.68 13.44 -1.27
N LYS A 3 16.04 13.13 -2.22
CA LYS A 3 14.82 12.67 -2.13
C LYS A 3 14.86 11.27 -1.92
N GLN A 4 13.99 10.69 -1.20
CA GLN A 4 13.89 9.29 -1.12
C GLN A 4 13.41 8.75 -2.40
N ASP A 5 14.01 7.72 -2.88
CA ASP A 5 13.58 7.08 -4.09
C ASP A 5 12.44 6.15 -3.75
N VAL A 6 11.23 6.52 -4.08
CA VAL A 6 10.09 5.66 -3.87
C VAL A 6 9.50 5.29 -5.21
N ILE A 7 8.93 4.10 -5.27
CA ILE A 7 8.30 3.60 -6.47
C ILE A 7 6.82 3.49 -6.17
N GLN A 8 6.00 4.15 -6.94
CA GLN A 8 4.56 4.06 -6.76
C GLN A 8 4.01 3.02 -7.72
N VAL A 9 3.25 2.08 -7.19
CA VAL A 9 2.69 0.99 -7.96
C VAL A 9 1.25 0.83 -7.55
N GLN A 10 0.41 0.47 -8.48
CA GLN A 10 -0.98 0.21 -8.17
C GLN A 10 -1.16 -1.26 -7.87
N GLY A 11 -2.09 -1.54 -7.00
CA GLY A 11 -2.37 -2.91 -6.62
C GLY A 11 -3.79 -3.05 -6.13
N GLU A 12 -4.12 -4.26 -5.72
CA GLU A 12 -5.43 -4.58 -5.21
C GLU A 12 -5.28 -5.25 -3.86
N VAL A 13 -6.08 -4.81 -2.90
CA VAL A 13 -6.07 -5.42 -1.57
C VAL A 13 -6.74 -6.77 -1.66
N ILE A 14 -6.04 -7.81 -1.24
CA ILE A 14 -6.58 -9.16 -1.31
C ILE A 14 -6.89 -9.73 0.07
N GLU A 15 -6.37 -9.14 1.12
CA GLU A 15 -6.61 -9.66 2.45
C GLU A 15 -6.35 -8.59 3.49
N ASN A 16 -7.19 -8.54 4.52
CA ASN A 16 -6.98 -7.67 5.67
C ASN A 16 -6.21 -8.46 6.71
N LEU A 17 -5.21 -7.82 7.29
CA LEU A 17 -4.41 -8.42 8.34
C LEU A 17 -4.52 -7.56 9.59
N PRO A 18 -4.10 -8.07 10.74
CA PRO A 18 -4.14 -7.28 11.96
C PRO A 18 -3.25 -6.04 11.88
N ASN A 19 -3.51 -5.08 12.75
CA ASN A 19 -2.67 -3.89 12.91
C ASN A 19 -2.65 -3.00 11.69
N ALA A 20 -3.81 -2.85 11.06
CA ALA A 20 -3.95 -1.96 9.90
C ALA A 20 -2.96 -2.31 8.80
N THR A 21 -2.74 -3.61 8.61
CA THR A 21 -1.86 -4.11 7.58
C THR A 21 -2.70 -4.87 6.57
N PHE A 22 -2.26 -4.88 5.33
CA PHE A 22 -3.03 -5.51 4.26
C PHE A 22 -2.09 -6.26 3.34
N ARG A 23 -2.61 -7.32 2.75
CA ARG A 23 -1.87 -8.00 1.70
C ARG A 23 -2.34 -7.43 0.38
N VAL A 24 -1.41 -6.90 -0.40
CA VAL A 24 -1.73 -6.19 -1.63
C VAL A 24 -1.04 -6.89 -2.79
N LYS A 25 -1.81 -7.22 -3.82
CA LYS A 25 -1.25 -7.82 -5.02
C LYS A 25 -1.00 -6.72 -6.02
N LEU A 26 0.24 -6.53 -6.40
CA LEU A 26 0.62 -5.47 -7.33
C LEU A 26 0.30 -5.87 -8.75
N GLU A 27 0.35 -4.90 -9.64
CA GLU A 27 0.04 -5.14 -11.04
C GLU A 27 0.93 -6.18 -11.68
N ASN A 28 2.16 -6.29 -11.20
CA ASN A 28 3.07 -7.28 -11.74
C ASN A 28 2.87 -8.67 -11.13
N GLY A 29 1.87 -8.83 -10.29
CA GLY A 29 1.59 -10.12 -9.67
C GLY A 29 2.29 -10.35 -8.36
N HIS A 30 3.14 -9.44 -7.95
CA HIS A 30 3.89 -9.57 -6.71
C HIS A 30 2.98 -9.19 -5.53
N VAL A 31 3.04 -9.93 -4.44
CA VAL A 31 2.23 -9.65 -3.27
C VAL A 31 3.13 -9.06 -2.20
N VAL A 32 2.70 -7.92 -1.64
CA VAL A 32 3.48 -7.25 -0.61
C VAL A 32 2.60 -6.97 0.59
N LEU A 33 3.23 -6.69 1.71
CA LEU A 33 2.50 -6.25 2.90
C LEU A 33 2.39 -4.74 2.85
N GLY A 34 1.16 -4.27 2.91
CA GLY A 34 0.90 -2.84 2.89
C GLY A 34 0.37 -2.35 4.21
N HIS A 35 0.77 -1.16 4.61
CA HIS A 35 0.21 -0.54 5.79
C HIS A 35 -0.30 0.84 5.40
N ILE A 36 -1.25 1.34 6.17
CA ILE A 36 -1.89 2.60 5.86
C ILE A 36 -0.97 3.74 6.25
N SER A 37 -0.84 4.73 5.37
CA SER A 37 -0.03 5.89 5.69
C SER A 37 -0.71 6.70 6.79
N GLY A 38 0.07 7.51 7.48
CA GLY A 38 -0.48 8.33 8.54
C GLY A 38 -1.56 9.28 8.04
N LYS A 39 -1.39 9.79 6.83
CA LYS A 39 -2.37 10.69 6.26
C LYS A 39 -3.71 10.00 6.07
N MET A 40 -3.70 8.77 5.54
CA MET A 40 -4.93 8.06 5.33
C MET A 40 -5.59 7.67 6.65
N ARG A 41 -4.77 7.38 7.65
CA ARG A 41 -5.31 7.05 8.95
C ARG A 41 -6.01 8.25 9.57
N MET A 42 -5.46 9.43 9.36
CA MET A 42 -6.08 10.65 9.88
C MET A 42 -7.43 10.92 9.24
N HIS A 43 -7.62 10.47 8.04
CA HIS A 43 -8.89 10.69 7.35
C HIS A 43 -9.84 9.52 7.47
N TYR A 44 -9.49 8.54 8.31
CA TYR A 44 -10.35 7.39 8.58
C TYR A 44 -10.76 6.66 7.30
N ILE A 45 -9.87 6.58 6.35
CA ILE A 45 -10.16 5.91 5.10
C ILE A 45 -10.19 4.41 5.35
N ARG A 46 -11.29 3.78 4.99
CA ARG A 46 -11.45 2.35 5.20
C ARG A 46 -11.00 1.60 3.94
N ILE A 47 -10.24 0.56 4.12
CA ILE A 47 -9.76 -0.25 3.02
C ILE A 47 -10.28 -1.66 3.19
N LEU A 48 -10.86 -2.20 2.14
CA LEU A 48 -11.48 -3.52 2.16
C LEU A 48 -10.86 -4.37 1.07
N PRO A 49 -10.94 -5.69 1.19
CA PRO A 49 -10.47 -6.56 0.11
C PRO A 49 -11.21 -6.23 -1.18
N GLY A 50 -10.46 -6.20 -2.25
CA GLY A 50 -11.00 -5.81 -3.55
C GLY A 50 -10.78 -4.36 -3.91
N ASP A 51 -10.38 -3.53 -2.93
CA ASP A 51 -10.15 -2.13 -3.23
C ASP A 51 -8.85 -1.97 -4.02
N LYS A 52 -8.86 -1.03 -4.95
CA LYS A 52 -7.66 -0.69 -5.68
C LYS A 52 -6.93 0.40 -4.91
N VAL A 53 -5.65 0.26 -4.76
CA VAL A 53 -4.85 1.20 -3.99
C VAL A 53 -3.57 1.52 -4.73
N THR A 54 -2.99 2.65 -4.39
CA THR A 54 -1.65 3.00 -4.83
C THR A 54 -0.74 2.85 -3.62
N VAL A 55 0.35 2.14 -3.79
CA VAL A 55 1.30 1.92 -2.72
C VAL A 55 2.66 2.46 -3.11
N GLU A 56 3.45 2.78 -2.09
CA GLU A 56 4.82 3.22 -2.28
C GLU A 56 5.76 2.17 -1.73
N LEU A 57 6.74 1.82 -2.54
CA LEU A 57 7.79 0.89 -2.15
C LEU A 57 9.11 1.62 -2.22
N THR A 58 10.09 1.15 -1.47
CA THR A 58 11.44 1.67 -1.62
C THR A 58 12.31 0.58 -2.23
N PRO A 59 13.39 0.95 -2.93
CA PRO A 59 14.29 -0.07 -3.47
C PRO A 59 14.93 -0.93 -2.39
N TYR A 60 14.93 -0.44 -1.17
CA TYR A 60 15.58 -1.16 -0.09
C TYR A 60 14.70 -2.26 0.50
N ASP A 61 13.39 -2.18 0.29
CA ASP A 61 12.51 -3.20 0.84
C ASP A 61 11.29 -3.30 -0.05
N LEU A 62 11.33 -4.22 -0.98
CA LEU A 62 10.25 -4.38 -1.95
C LEU A 62 9.14 -5.31 -1.44
N SER A 63 9.28 -5.82 -0.22
CA SER A 63 8.25 -6.68 0.33
C SER A 63 7.25 -5.92 1.19
N ARG A 64 7.55 -4.68 1.52
CA ARG A 64 6.66 -3.84 2.31
C ARG A 64 6.32 -2.60 1.54
N ALA A 65 5.10 -2.14 1.72
CA ALA A 65 4.64 -0.98 1.00
C ALA A 65 3.81 -0.11 1.90
N ARG A 66 3.69 1.15 1.56
CA ARG A 66 2.82 2.05 2.27
C ARG A 66 1.68 2.42 1.36
N ILE A 67 0.46 2.21 1.81
CA ILE A 67 -0.71 2.56 1.02
C ILE A 67 -0.93 4.05 1.18
N VAL A 68 -0.85 4.78 0.07
CA VAL A 68 -0.94 6.23 0.11
C VAL A 68 -2.19 6.77 -0.57
N PHE A 69 -2.91 5.93 -1.28
CA PHE A 69 -4.11 6.39 -1.96
C PHE A 69 -5.02 5.21 -2.24
N ARG A 70 -6.31 5.41 -2.07
CA ARG A 70 -7.30 4.40 -2.37
C ARG A 70 -8.16 4.90 -3.52
N ALA A 71 -8.17 4.14 -4.60
CA ALA A 71 -9.01 4.50 -5.73
C ALA A 71 -10.43 4.05 -5.45
N LYS A 72 -11.37 4.82 -5.94
CA LYS A 72 -12.73 4.45 -5.71
C LYS A 72 -13.27 3.57 -6.76
#